data_c693a18a0dc1df41667f5a990fc492a5
#
_entry.id   c693a18a0dc1df41667f5a990fc492a5
#
_cell.length_a   1.000
_cell.length_b   1.000
_cell.length_c   1.000
_cell.angle_alpha   90.00
_cell.angle_beta   90.00
_cell.angle_gamma   90.00
#
_symmetry.space_group_name_H-M   'P 1'
#
loop_
_entity.id
_entity.type
_entity.pdbx_description
1 polymer ?
#
loop_
_entity_poly.entity_id
_entity_poly.type
_entity_poly.pdbx_seq_one_letter_code
_entity_poly.pdbx_strand_id
1 'polypeptide(L)'
;WIPKEKHIVTIGSPDESEEAPILRGAYIWTYRNPRNALESLGASLDAGEIESFSPLLEKVYSPRFTPNDPEFDEQWHLNNSGQTSGGVVGEDANVTGVWEKYNGYGVVISVVDDGLQWNHSDIQPHYSSAHSYDWCDDDGDPSPSGFNGHGTSVAGVAGAVGNNSIYVSGAAFGATIAG
;
A
#
# COMPACT_ATOMS: atom_id res chain seq x y z
N TRP A 1 18.09 2.55 -17.79
CA TRP A 1 17.94 3.75 -18.65
C TRP A 1 19.04 3.76 -19.68
N ILE A 2 18.74 3.60 -20.96
CA ILE A 2 19.71 3.65 -22.04
C ILE A 2 19.30 4.78 -22.98
N PRO A 3 20.15 5.82 -23.15
CA PRO A 3 19.89 6.85 -24.15
C PRO A 3 19.84 6.23 -25.56
N LYS A 4 18.86 6.62 -26.38
CA LYS A 4 18.63 6.12 -27.75
C LYS A 4 19.88 6.17 -28.67
N GLU A 5 20.86 6.96 -28.32
CA GLU A 5 22.04 7.23 -29.13
C GLU A 5 23.29 6.45 -28.71
N LYS A 6 23.22 5.66 -27.64
CA LYS A 6 24.36 4.86 -27.17
C LYS A 6 24.19 3.39 -27.50
N HIS A 7 25.03 2.88 -28.38
CA HIS A 7 25.18 1.46 -28.63
C HIS A 7 26.05 0.83 -27.53
N ILE A 8 25.50 -0.17 -26.88
CA ILE A 8 26.19 -0.90 -25.82
C ILE A 8 27.09 -1.97 -26.42
N VAL A 9 28.37 -1.89 -26.10
CA VAL A 9 29.33 -2.99 -26.34
C VAL A 9 29.41 -3.75 -25.02
N THR A 10 28.73 -4.87 -24.90
CA THR A 10 28.57 -5.57 -23.62
C THR A 10 29.27 -6.90 -23.55
N ILE A 11 29.72 -7.20 -22.36
CA ILE A 11 30.07 -8.56 -21.93
C ILE A 11 28.70 -9.27 -21.70
N GLY A 12 28.13 -9.83 -22.76
CA GLY A 12 26.82 -10.48 -22.77
C GLY A 12 25.70 -9.50 -23.11
N SER A 13 25.28 -9.46 -24.36
CA SER A 13 24.10 -8.74 -24.80
C SER A 13 22.84 -9.37 -24.17
N PRO A 14 21.77 -8.59 -23.94
CA PRO A 14 20.47 -9.13 -23.56
C PRO A 14 19.97 -10.11 -24.62
N ASP A 15 19.23 -11.12 -24.20
CA ASP A 15 18.58 -12.06 -25.14
C ASP A 15 17.56 -11.31 -26.02
N GLU A 16 16.88 -10.32 -25.42
CA GLU A 16 15.94 -9.44 -26.11
C GLU A 16 16.01 -8.02 -25.52
N SER A 17 15.73 -7.01 -26.37
CA SER A 17 15.66 -5.60 -25.97
C SER A 17 14.53 -4.90 -26.70
N GLU A 18 13.67 -4.21 -25.95
CA GLU A 18 12.60 -3.39 -26.52
C GLU A 18 12.54 -2.02 -25.81
N GLU A 19 12.07 -0.97 -26.53
CA GLU A 19 11.82 0.33 -25.92
C GLU A 19 10.59 0.26 -24.99
N ALA A 20 10.72 0.76 -23.76
CA ALA A 20 9.62 0.77 -22.82
C ALA A 20 8.49 1.70 -23.33
N PRO A 21 7.21 1.23 -23.35
CA PRO A 21 6.12 1.94 -24.01
C PRO A 21 5.83 3.35 -23.45
N ILE A 22 6.13 3.59 -22.20
CA ILE A 22 5.72 4.79 -21.44
C ILE A 22 6.92 5.71 -21.14
N LEU A 23 8.15 5.18 -21.09
CA LEU A 23 9.34 5.92 -20.68
C LEU A 23 10.28 6.15 -21.87
N ARG A 24 10.33 7.38 -22.37
CA ARG A 24 11.26 7.76 -23.45
C ARG A 24 12.71 7.49 -23.05
N GLY A 25 13.44 6.78 -23.90
CA GLY A 25 14.86 6.45 -23.69
C GLY A 25 15.10 5.36 -22.66
N ALA A 26 14.05 4.71 -22.16
CA ALA A 26 14.15 3.50 -21.36
C ALA A 26 13.94 2.26 -22.22
N TYR A 27 14.64 1.20 -21.90
CA TYR A 27 14.58 -0.07 -22.61
C TYR A 27 14.33 -1.21 -21.62
N ILE A 28 13.52 -2.18 -22.03
CA ILE A 28 13.35 -3.45 -21.33
C ILE A 28 14.34 -4.43 -21.94
N TRP A 29 15.23 -4.93 -21.11
CA TRP A 29 16.20 -5.95 -21.49
C TRP A 29 15.84 -7.27 -20.83
N THR A 30 15.67 -8.29 -21.65
CA THR A 30 15.33 -9.63 -21.20
C THR A 30 16.57 -10.51 -21.17
N TYR A 31 16.78 -11.18 -20.06
CA TYR A 31 17.87 -12.14 -19.85
C TYR A 31 17.31 -13.46 -19.36
N ARG A 32 17.74 -14.56 -19.95
CA ARG A 32 17.39 -15.91 -19.47
C ARG A 32 18.11 -16.29 -18.18
N ASN A 33 19.26 -15.66 -17.92
CA ASN A 33 20.05 -15.91 -16.72
C ASN A 33 20.20 -14.63 -15.89
N PRO A 34 19.65 -14.58 -14.66
CA PRO A 34 19.71 -13.39 -13.79
C PRO A 34 21.13 -12.96 -13.42
N ARG A 35 22.09 -13.90 -13.35
CA ARG A 35 23.49 -13.55 -13.05
C ARG A 35 24.10 -12.77 -14.21
N ASN A 36 23.87 -13.21 -15.45
CA ASN A 36 24.34 -12.50 -16.63
C ASN A 36 23.71 -11.11 -16.74
N ALA A 37 22.46 -10.96 -16.34
CA ALA A 37 21.79 -9.65 -16.28
C ALA A 37 22.53 -8.70 -15.35
N LEU A 38 22.82 -9.10 -14.13
CA LEU A 38 23.50 -8.25 -13.14
C LEU A 38 24.93 -7.88 -13.58
N GLU A 39 25.68 -8.83 -14.12
CA GLU A 39 27.04 -8.58 -14.62
C GLU A 39 27.05 -7.60 -15.81
N SER A 40 26.16 -7.82 -16.78
CA SER A 40 26.04 -6.97 -17.97
C SER A 40 25.56 -5.55 -17.61
N LEU A 41 24.50 -5.43 -16.82
CA LEU A 41 23.95 -4.14 -16.41
C LEU A 41 24.91 -3.36 -15.51
N GLY A 42 25.62 -4.06 -14.62
CA GLY A 42 26.67 -3.46 -13.79
C GLY A 42 27.81 -2.89 -14.64
N ALA A 43 28.28 -3.63 -15.61
CA ALA A 43 29.34 -3.17 -16.53
C ALA A 43 28.88 -1.95 -17.36
N SER A 44 27.66 -1.94 -17.86
CA SER A 44 27.10 -0.81 -18.61
C SER A 44 26.90 0.44 -17.73
N LEU A 45 26.54 0.27 -16.47
CA LEU A 45 26.46 1.37 -15.50
C LEU A 45 27.84 1.96 -15.21
N ASP A 46 28.84 1.13 -14.97
CA ASP A 46 30.25 1.54 -14.72
C ASP A 46 30.87 2.23 -15.95
N ALA A 47 30.49 1.80 -17.14
CA ALA A 47 30.91 2.43 -18.40
C ALA A 47 30.16 3.75 -18.71
N GLY A 48 29.13 4.11 -17.92
CA GLY A 48 28.31 5.28 -18.14
C GLY A 48 27.40 5.18 -19.39
N GLU A 49 27.14 3.97 -19.85
CA GLU A 49 26.26 3.69 -21.00
C GLU A 49 24.79 3.76 -20.61
N ILE A 50 24.49 3.47 -19.35
CA ILE A 50 23.16 3.63 -18.72
C ILE A 50 23.29 4.46 -17.46
N GLU A 51 22.23 5.17 -17.11
CA GLU A 51 22.18 5.99 -15.87
C GLU A 51 21.76 5.15 -14.66
N SER A 52 20.85 4.21 -14.86
CA SER A 52 20.35 3.32 -13.82
C SER A 52 19.67 2.11 -14.43
N PHE A 53 19.46 1.08 -13.63
CA PHE A 53 18.62 -0.04 -14.00
C PHE A 53 17.81 -0.52 -12.80
N SER A 54 16.70 -1.18 -13.08
CA SER A 54 15.84 -1.78 -12.07
C SER A 54 15.27 -3.10 -12.60
N PRO A 55 15.27 -4.17 -11.80
CA PRO A 55 14.64 -5.41 -12.23
C PRO A 55 13.13 -5.23 -12.38
N LEU A 56 12.59 -5.68 -13.51
CA LEU A 56 11.17 -5.91 -13.65
C LEU A 56 10.84 -7.26 -13.02
N LEU A 57 10.28 -7.23 -11.83
CA LEU A 57 9.81 -8.45 -11.18
C LEU A 57 8.42 -8.77 -11.71
N GLU A 58 8.21 -10.00 -12.15
CA GLU A 58 6.89 -10.48 -12.47
C GLU A 58 6.01 -10.36 -11.21
N LYS A 59 5.05 -9.45 -11.26
CA LYS A 59 4.07 -9.31 -10.20
C LYS A 59 2.93 -10.29 -10.50
N VAL A 60 2.93 -11.43 -9.83
CA VAL A 60 1.76 -12.32 -9.83
C VAL A 60 0.63 -11.54 -9.16
N TYR A 61 -0.34 -11.10 -9.94
CA TYR A 61 -1.57 -10.55 -9.41
C TYR A 61 -2.40 -11.70 -8.85
N SER A 62 -2.40 -11.87 -7.54
CA SER A 62 -3.49 -12.60 -6.89
C SER A 62 -4.79 -11.81 -7.09
N PRO A 63 -5.95 -12.47 -7.21
CA PRO A 63 -7.22 -11.75 -7.17
C PRO A 63 -7.23 -10.83 -5.94
N ARG A 64 -7.54 -9.56 -6.13
CA ARG A 64 -7.64 -8.64 -5.00
C ARG A 64 -8.79 -9.06 -4.12
N PHE A 65 -8.53 -9.25 -2.84
CA PHE A 65 -9.60 -9.42 -1.87
C PHE A 65 -10.44 -8.14 -1.84
N THR A 66 -11.74 -8.28 -2.04
CA THR A 66 -12.69 -7.17 -1.96
C THR A 66 -13.56 -7.40 -0.75
N PRO A 67 -13.53 -6.54 0.26
CA PRO A 67 -14.42 -6.61 1.42
C PRO A 67 -15.88 -6.46 0.99
N ASN A 68 -16.79 -6.96 1.82
CA ASN A 68 -18.24 -6.83 1.60
C ASN A 68 -18.84 -5.59 2.28
N ASP A 69 -18.01 -4.68 2.73
CA ASP A 69 -18.40 -3.46 3.43
C ASP A 69 -19.03 -2.49 2.44
N PRO A 70 -20.24 -1.95 2.74
CA PRO A 70 -21.05 -1.24 1.75
C PRO A 70 -20.44 0.06 1.20
N GLU A 71 -19.57 0.72 1.97
CA GLU A 71 -18.92 1.97 1.59
C GLU A 71 -17.53 1.72 0.98
N PHE A 72 -17.10 0.46 0.81
CA PHE A 72 -15.75 0.14 0.30
C PHE A 72 -15.50 0.72 -1.09
N ASP A 73 -16.51 0.73 -1.94
CA ASP A 73 -16.39 1.26 -3.30
C ASP A 73 -16.10 2.78 -3.34
N GLU A 74 -16.37 3.51 -2.24
CA GLU A 74 -16.04 4.94 -2.10
C GLU A 74 -14.61 5.17 -1.57
N GLN A 75 -13.95 4.12 -1.08
CA GLN A 75 -12.61 4.20 -0.47
C GLN A 75 -11.49 4.20 -1.52
N TRP A 76 -11.42 5.28 -2.30
CA TRP A 76 -10.43 5.44 -3.37
C TRP A 76 -8.98 5.28 -2.89
N HIS A 77 -8.69 5.61 -1.64
CA HIS A 77 -7.35 5.48 -1.06
C HIS A 77 -6.92 4.02 -0.88
N LEU A 78 -7.85 3.07 -0.81
CA LEU A 78 -7.59 1.63 -0.73
C LEU A 78 -7.67 0.95 -2.11
N ASN A 79 -8.59 1.41 -2.96
CA ASN A 79 -8.80 0.89 -4.31
C ASN A 79 -9.34 1.99 -5.23
N ASN A 80 -8.45 2.67 -5.94
CA ASN A 80 -8.84 3.74 -6.86
C ASN A 80 -9.26 3.18 -8.22
N SER A 81 -10.56 3.08 -8.43
CA SER A 81 -11.18 2.70 -9.70
C SER A 81 -11.58 3.91 -10.57
N GLY A 82 -11.24 5.13 -10.14
CA GLY A 82 -11.66 6.38 -10.79
C GLY A 82 -12.96 6.96 -10.25
N GLN A 83 -13.42 6.51 -9.08
CA GLN A 83 -14.67 6.96 -8.43
C GLN A 83 -14.61 8.43 -7.98
N THR A 84 -13.40 9.00 -7.81
CA THR A 84 -13.22 10.40 -7.43
C THR A 84 -12.83 11.24 -8.64
N SER A 85 -13.52 12.37 -8.84
CA SER A 85 -13.23 13.30 -9.93
C SER A 85 -11.79 13.82 -9.87
N GLY A 86 -11.03 13.64 -10.95
CA GLY A 86 -9.62 14.01 -11.03
C GLY A 86 -8.65 12.97 -10.47
N GLY A 87 -9.14 11.87 -9.93
CA GLY A 87 -8.31 10.75 -9.52
C GLY A 87 -7.76 9.97 -10.71
N VAL A 88 -6.55 9.44 -10.56
CA VAL A 88 -5.93 8.56 -11.55
C VAL A 88 -6.16 7.12 -11.14
N VAL A 89 -6.80 6.33 -11.98
CA VAL A 89 -7.08 4.91 -11.70
C VAL A 89 -5.81 4.15 -11.32
N GLY A 90 -5.85 3.44 -10.20
CA GLY A 90 -4.73 2.67 -9.67
C GLY A 90 -3.73 3.46 -8.82
N GLU A 91 -3.90 4.77 -8.68
CA GLU A 91 -3.14 5.60 -7.72
C GLU A 91 -3.79 5.52 -6.35
N ASP A 92 -3.42 4.52 -5.57
CA ASP A 92 -3.93 4.21 -4.24
C ASP A 92 -2.84 3.60 -3.33
N ALA A 93 -3.17 3.26 -2.09
CA ALA A 93 -2.22 2.65 -1.15
C ALA A 93 -1.82 1.21 -1.52
N ASN A 94 -2.47 0.60 -2.51
CA ASN A 94 -2.22 -0.75 -3.03
C ASN A 94 -2.22 -1.85 -1.95
N VAL A 95 -3.02 -1.67 -0.92
CA VAL A 95 -3.12 -2.63 0.21
C VAL A 95 -3.99 -3.83 -0.11
N THR A 96 -4.98 -3.69 -0.99
CA THR A 96 -5.93 -4.75 -1.35
C THR A 96 -5.25 -5.99 -1.94
N GLY A 97 -4.08 -5.81 -2.57
CA GLY A 97 -3.29 -6.89 -3.15
C GLY A 97 -2.56 -7.77 -2.12
N VAL A 98 -2.47 -7.34 -0.86
CA VAL A 98 -1.77 -8.08 0.21
C VAL A 98 -2.71 -8.66 1.27
N TRP A 99 -3.98 -8.28 1.28
CA TRP A 99 -4.95 -8.61 2.32
C TRP A 99 -5.24 -10.11 2.48
N GLU A 100 -5.04 -10.92 1.46
CA GLU A 100 -5.13 -12.38 1.59
C GLU A 100 -4.06 -12.97 2.53
N LYS A 101 -2.94 -12.24 2.70
CA LYS A 101 -1.79 -12.68 3.52
C LYS A 101 -1.59 -11.84 4.75
N TYR A 102 -1.83 -10.54 4.64
CA TYR A 102 -1.54 -9.55 5.68
C TYR A 102 -2.67 -8.55 5.79
N ASN A 103 -3.45 -8.64 6.84
CA ASN A 103 -4.56 -7.74 7.15
C ASN A 103 -4.39 -7.00 8.47
N GLY A 104 -3.23 -7.11 9.10
CA GLY A 104 -2.94 -6.50 10.41
C GLY A 104 -3.23 -7.40 11.61
N TYR A 105 -3.69 -8.64 11.41
CA TYR A 105 -3.94 -9.54 12.54
C TYR A 105 -2.70 -9.71 13.43
N GLY A 106 -2.89 -9.57 14.75
CA GLY A 106 -1.82 -9.64 15.74
C GLY A 106 -1.04 -8.34 15.94
N VAL A 107 -1.39 -7.26 15.25
CA VAL A 107 -0.81 -5.92 15.42
C VAL A 107 -1.76 -5.05 16.21
N VAL A 108 -1.24 -4.22 17.12
CA VAL A 108 -1.98 -3.15 17.80
C VAL A 108 -1.64 -1.81 17.15
N ILE A 109 -2.66 -1.07 16.74
CA ILE A 109 -2.54 0.30 16.25
C ILE A 109 -3.12 1.21 17.34
N SER A 110 -2.27 2.05 17.93
CA SER A 110 -2.70 3.08 18.87
C SER A 110 -2.87 4.41 18.14
N VAL A 111 -4.03 5.00 18.27
CA VAL A 111 -4.40 6.31 17.70
C VAL A 111 -4.35 7.35 18.80
N VAL A 112 -3.27 8.14 18.84
CA VAL A 112 -3.08 9.23 19.78
C VAL A 112 -3.61 10.50 19.14
N ASP A 113 -4.83 10.90 19.48
CA ASP A 113 -5.57 11.95 18.80
C ASP A 113 -6.56 12.64 19.76
N ASP A 114 -7.64 13.22 19.27
CA ASP A 114 -8.69 13.92 20.04
C ASP A 114 -9.70 12.99 20.72
N GLY A 115 -9.46 11.69 20.69
CA GLY A 115 -10.27 10.64 21.29
C GLY A 115 -10.71 9.58 20.27
N LEU A 116 -11.14 8.45 20.80
CA LEU A 116 -11.60 7.30 20.03
C LEU A 116 -13.00 6.89 20.47
N GLN A 117 -13.99 6.96 19.59
CA GLN A 117 -15.30 6.36 19.81
C GLN A 117 -15.16 4.82 19.72
N TRP A 118 -14.62 4.23 20.76
CA TRP A 118 -14.29 2.80 20.82
C TRP A 118 -15.51 1.89 20.65
N ASN A 119 -16.71 2.37 20.97
CA ASN A 119 -17.99 1.66 20.81
C ASN A 119 -18.62 1.83 19.43
N HIS A 120 -17.92 2.48 18.47
CA HIS A 120 -18.34 2.52 17.08
C HIS A 120 -18.42 1.10 16.51
N SER A 121 -19.51 0.74 15.83
CA SER A 121 -19.80 -0.62 15.38
C SER A 121 -18.70 -1.23 14.49
N ASP A 122 -17.95 -0.38 13.79
CA ASP A 122 -16.87 -0.76 12.88
C ASP A 122 -15.47 -0.75 13.51
N ILE A 123 -15.39 -0.41 14.81
CA ILE A 123 -14.14 -0.38 15.59
C ILE A 123 -14.22 -1.35 16.77
N GLN A 124 -15.37 -1.37 17.45
CA GLN A 124 -15.59 -2.08 18.70
C GLN A 124 -15.14 -3.55 18.69
N PRO A 125 -15.35 -4.36 17.63
CA PRO A 125 -14.95 -5.75 17.65
C PRO A 125 -13.44 -5.98 17.78
N HIS A 126 -12.63 -4.99 17.37
CA HIS A 126 -11.17 -5.03 17.42
C HIS A 126 -10.57 -4.05 18.43
N TYR A 127 -11.43 -3.37 19.22
CA TYR A 127 -10.96 -2.44 20.25
C TYR A 127 -10.32 -3.16 21.44
N SER A 128 -9.25 -2.59 21.96
CA SER A 128 -8.56 -3.07 23.16
C SER A 128 -8.44 -2.00 24.25
N SER A 129 -9.24 -2.13 25.30
CA SER A 129 -9.11 -1.29 26.49
C SER A 129 -7.78 -1.49 27.22
N ALA A 130 -7.14 -2.67 27.09
CA ALA A 130 -5.85 -2.94 27.74
C ALA A 130 -4.68 -2.14 27.13
N HIS A 131 -4.86 -1.59 25.94
CA HIS A 131 -3.86 -0.78 25.22
C HIS A 131 -4.28 0.68 25.06
N SER A 132 -5.42 1.05 25.65
CA SER A 132 -5.98 2.40 25.55
C SER A 132 -5.82 3.17 26.86
N TYR A 133 -5.65 4.49 26.75
CA TYR A 133 -5.57 5.36 27.92
C TYR A 133 -5.87 6.80 27.56
N ASP A 134 -6.75 7.47 28.34
CA ASP A 134 -7.01 8.90 28.23
C ASP A 134 -6.05 9.69 29.12
N TRP A 135 -5.11 10.40 28.48
CA TRP A 135 -4.13 11.25 29.16
C TRP A 135 -4.71 12.61 29.58
N CYS A 136 -5.87 13.00 29.08
CA CYS A 136 -6.52 14.25 29.44
C CYS A 136 -7.29 14.12 30.75
N ASP A 137 -8.06 13.05 30.87
CA ASP A 137 -8.91 12.77 32.03
C ASP A 137 -8.25 11.79 33.02
N ASP A 138 -7.07 11.27 32.68
CA ASP A 138 -6.25 10.35 33.47
C ASP A 138 -6.99 9.05 33.81
N ASP A 139 -7.65 8.47 32.80
CA ASP A 139 -8.41 7.22 32.95
C ASP A 139 -8.24 6.28 31.74
N GLY A 140 -9.03 5.22 31.66
CA GLY A 140 -8.95 4.20 30.62
C GLY A 140 -10.03 4.31 29.54
N ASP A 141 -10.80 5.39 29.52
CA ASP A 141 -11.87 5.62 28.53
C ASP A 141 -11.46 6.66 27.49
N PRO A 142 -10.95 6.25 26.31
CA PRO A 142 -10.50 7.17 25.29
C PRO A 142 -11.64 7.84 24.52
N SER A 143 -12.86 7.81 25.01
CA SER A 143 -14.02 8.41 24.33
C SER A 143 -13.79 9.88 24.04
N PRO A 144 -14.10 10.36 22.82
CA PRO A 144 -13.89 11.76 22.48
C PRO A 144 -14.79 12.69 23.27
N SER A 145 -14.28 13.82 23.73
CA SER A 145 -15.06 14.86 24.38
C SER A 145 -15.78 15.74 23.36
N GLY A 146 -17.07 15.98 23.56
CA GLY A 146 -17.87 16.88 22.71
C GLY A 146 -18.09 16.36 21.28
N PHE A 147 -17.79 17.20 20.28
CA PHE A 147 -17.99 16.86 18.85
C PHE A 147 -16.69 16.40 18.15
N ASN A 148 -15.67 16.08 18.92
CA ASN A 148 -14.39 15.63 18.39
C ASN A 148 -14.56 14.22 17.82
N GLY A 149 -14.06 13.99 16.62
CA GLY A 149 -14.22 12.72 15.94
C GLY A 149 -13.07 12.42 14.97
N HIS A 150 -12.02 13.25 15.03
CA HIS A 150 -10.88 13.08 14.14
C HIS A 150 -10.15 11.76 14.44
N GLY A 151 -9.84 11.48 15.70
CA GLY A 151 -9.18 10.23 16.09
C GLY A 151 -10.02 8.99 15.73
N THR A 152 -11.34 9.07 15.86
CA THR A 152 -12.25 7.99 15.40
C THR A 152 -12.16 7.78 13.89
N SER A 153 -12.09 8.88 13.11
CA SER A 153 -11.95 8.81 11.65
C SER A 153 -10.58 8.23 11.25
N VAL A 154 -9.51 8.64 11.94
CA VAL A 154 -8.15 8.09 11.73
C VAL A 154 -8.12 6.59 12.04
N ALA A 155 -8.73 6.18 13.15
CA ALA A 155 -8.86 4.76 13.51
C ALA A 155 -9.62 3.97 12.44
N GLY A 156 -10.70 4.54 11.90
CA GLY A 156 -11.49 3.93 10.83
C GLY A 156 -10.66 3.70 9.55
N VAL A 157 -9.93 4.71 9.10
CA VAL A 157 -9.05 4.60 7.92
C VAL A 157 -7.93 3.57 8.15
N ALA A 158 -7.38 3.53 9.37
CA ALA A 158 -6.29 2.62 9.70
C ALA A 158 -6.76 1.16 9.87
N GLY A 159 -7.86 0.94 10.60
CA GLY A 159 -8.21 -0.39 11.07
C GLY A 159 -9.68 -0.65 11.37
N ALA A 160 -10.63 0.03 10.70
CA ALA A 160 -12.03 -0.40 10.73
C ALA A 160 -12.14 -1.87 10.35
N VAL A 161 -13.05 -2.59 10.98
CA VAL A 161 -13.22 -4.04 10.79
C VAL A 161 -13.74 -4.32 9.38
N GLY A 162 -12.88 -4.87 8.53
CA GLY A 162 -13.27 -5.17 7.16
C GLY A 162 -14.02 -6.49 7.03
N ASN A 163 -14.80 -6.59 5.96
CA ASN A 163 -15.58 -7.78 5.59
C ASN A 163 -16.61 -8.16 6.65
N ASN A 164 -17.22 -7.16 7.30
CA ASN A 164 -18.24 -7.32 8.32
C ASN A 164 -19.64 -6.83 7.87
N SER A 165 -19.77 -6.37 6.61
CA SER A 165 -20.98 -5.80 6.02
C SER A 165 -21.43 -4.49 6.69
N ILE A 166 -20.50 -3.76 7.32
CA ILE A 166 -20.77 -2.51 8.03
C ILE A 166 -19.82 -1.44 7.46
N TYR A 167 -20.32 -0.28 7.11
CA TYR A 167 -19.62 0.92 6.63
C TYR A 167 -18.39 0.69 5.75
N VAL A 168 -17.16 0.69 6.34
CA VAL A 168 -15.88 0.83 5.64
C VAL A 168 -14.90 -0.28 6.04
N SER A 169 -13.82 -0.42 5.28
CA SER A 169 -12.70 -1.30 5.63
C SER A 169 -11.47 -0.48 5.99
N GLY A 170 -10.76 -0.82 7.04
CA GLY A 170 -9.48 -0.24 7.36
C GLY A 170 -8.34 -0.79 6.49
N ALA A 171 -7.27 -0.01 6.31
CA ALA A 171 -6.09 -0.48 5.59
C ALA A 171 -5.49 -1.77 6.21
N ALA A 172 -5.58 -1.89 7.53
CA ALA A 172 -5.19 -3.05 8.33
C ALA A 172 -6.42 -3.57 9.11
N PHE A 173 -7.46 -3.97 8.41
CA PHE A 173 -8.78 -4.27 8.95
C PHE A 173 -8.83 -5.41 9.97
N GLY A 174 -7.79 -6.20 10.12
CA GLY A 174 -7.64 -7.24 11.14
C GLY A 174 -6.80 -6.83 12.34
N ALA A 175 -6.33 -5.57 12.40
CA ALA A 175 -5.54 -5.08 13.51
C ALA A 175 -6.41 -4.81 14.74
N THR A 176 -5.79 -4.85 15.92
CA THR A 176 -6.40 -4.37 17.17
C THR A 176 -6.24 -2.84 17.24
N ILE A 177 -7.29 -2.14 17.63
CA ILE A 177 -7.31 -0.68 17.76
C ILE A 177 -7.29 -0.28 19.23
N ALA A 178 -6.50 0.75 19.54
CA ALA A 178 -6.41 1.40 20.84
C ALA A 178 -6.45 2.93 20.68
N GLY A 179 -6.91 3.64 21.66
CA GLY A 179 -6.99 5.11 21.70
C GLY A 179 -6.28 5.69 22.91
#